data_72988b9bd5621cebc079ca8af8b9f362
#
_entry.id   72988b9bd5621cebc079ca8af8b9f362
#
_cell.length_a   1.000
_cell.length_b   1.000
_cell.length_c   1.000
_cell.angle_alpha   90.00
_cell.angle_beta   90.00
_cell.angle_gamma   90.00
#
_symmetry.space_group_name_H-M   'P 1'
#
loop_
_entity.id
_entity.type
_entity.pdbx_description
1 polymer ?
#
loop_
_entity_poly.entity_id
_entity_poly.type
_entity_poly.pdbx_seq_one_letter_code
_entity_poly.pdbx_strand_id
1 'polypeptide(L)'
;MDYKSKITEKLTEEFSPKFLKVIDDSESHRGHSGFIEGQQTHFQIQIASDIFEEMSRIKREREIHKALGEEIIRNIHAISIKFF
;
A
#
# COMPACT_ATOMS: atom_id res chain seq x y z
N MET A 1 9.64 -13.48 2.98
CA MET A 1 8.70 -12.77 2.10
C MET A 1 8.72 -11.29 2.42
N ASP A 2 8.85 -10.44 1.41
CA ASP A 2 8.95 -9.01 1.65
C ASP A 2 7.57 -8.34 1.74
N TYR A 3 7.55 -7.08 2.17
CA TYR A 3 6.29 -6.35 2.33
C TYR A 3 5.62 -6.05 1.00
N LYS A 4 6.41 -5.81 -0.05
CA LYS A 4 5.84 -5.55 -1.38
C LYS A 4 4.99 -6.73 -1.83
N SER A 5 5.51 -7.94 -1.67
CA SER A 5 4.78 -9.15 -2.03
C SER A 5 3.54 -9.35 -1.16
N LYS A 6 3.67 -9.10 0.13
CA LYS A 6 2.54 -9.24 1.07
C LYS A 6 1.43 -8.25 0.73
N ILE A 7 1.79 -7.00 0.47
CA ILE A 7 0.82 -5.96 0.10
C ILE A 7 0.10 -6.34 -1.18
N THR A 8 0.85 -6.74 -2.20
CA THR A 8 0.30 -7.12 -3.50
C THR A 8 -0.70 -8.27 -3.33
N GLU A 9 -0.32 -9.29 -2.58
CA GLU A 9 -1.17 -10.46 -2.36
C GLU A 9 -2.47 -10.09 -1.63
N LYS A 10 -2.37 -9.33 -0.56
CA LYS A 10 -3.55 -8.95 0.22
C LYS A 10 -4.52 -8.09 -0.57
N LEU A 11 -4.01 -7.14 -1.33
CA LEU A 11 -4.86 -6.26 -2.14
C LEU A 11 -5.50 -7.01 -3.30
N THR A 12 -4.79 -7.95 -3.88
CA THR A 12 -5.33 -8.78 -4.95
C THR A 12 -6.49 -9.64 -4.44
N GLU A 13 -6.31 -10.26 -3.29
CA GLU A 13 -7.35 -11.10 -2.68
C GLU A 13 -8.59 -10.31 -2.28
N GLU A 14 -8.42 -9.14 -1.70
CA GLU A 14 -9.53 -8.37 -1.15
C GLU A 14 -10.33 -7.61 -2.20
N PHE A 15 -9.68 -7.10 -3.23
CA PHE A 15 -10.30 -6.14 -4.14
C PHE A 15 -10.40 -6.60 -5.58
N SER A 16 -9.78 -7.72 -5.94
CA SER A 16 -9.75 -8.21 -7.32
C SER A 16 -9.54 -7.09 -8.32
N PRO A 17 -8.48 -6.31 -8.18
CA PRO A 17 -8.31 -5.07 -8.95
C PRO A 17 -8.09 -5.33 -10.43
N LYS A 18 -8.59 -4.38 -11.25
CA LYS A 18 -8.33 -4.38 -12.68
C LYS A 18 -6.90 -3.93 -12.95
N PHE A 19 -6.35 -3.13 -12.04
CA PHE A 19 -5.00 -2.64 -12.12
C PHE A 19 -4.44 -2.53 -10.70
N LEU A 20 -3.24 -3.02 -10.52
CA LEU A 20 -2.56 -2.90 -9.23
C LEU A 20 -1.07 -2.78 -9.46
N LYS A 21 -0.48 -1.73 -8.90
CA LYS A 21 0.96 -1.57 -8.90
C LYS A 21 1.40 -1.18 -7.50
N VAL A 22 2.35 -1.91 -6.96
CA VAL A 22 2.92 -1.63 -5.64
C VAL A 22 4.40 -1.31 -5.85
N ILE A 23 4.79 -0.10 -5.49
CA ILE A 23 6.15 0.39 -5.68
C ILE A 23 6.83 0.54 -4.33
N ASP A 24 8.00 -0.06 -4.18
CA ASP A 24 8.84 0.17 -3.02
C ASP A 24 9.59 1.47 -3.26
N ASP A 25 9.15 2.52 -2.57
CA ASP A 25 9.67 3.87 -2.73
C ASP A 25 10.66 4.25 -1.63
N SER A 26 11.19 3.26 -0.91
CA SER A 26 12.06 3.49 0.24
C SER A 26 13.33 4.26 -0.12
N GLU A 27 13.91 3.97 -1.28
CA GLU A 27 15.14 4.62 -1.69
C GLU A 27 15.00 6.13 -1.94
N SER A 28 13.81 6.59 -2.35
CA SER A 28 13.59 8.01 -2.57
C SER A 28 13.60 8.79 -1.26
N HIS A 29 13.55 8.11 -0.13
CA HIS A 29 13.56 8.71 1.20
C HIS A 29 14.90 8.55 1.91
N ARG A 30 15.95 8.13 1.19
CA ARG A 30 17.27 7.99 1.77
C ARG A 30 17.74 9.30 2.38
N GLY A 31 18.17 9.26 3.64
CA GLY A 31 18.58 10.44 4.37
C GLY A 31 17.47 11.22 5.03
N HIS A 32 16.22 10.86 4.79
CA HIS A 32 15.07 11.50 5.42
C HIS A 32 14.72 10.78 6.72
N SER A 33 13.98 11.50 7.57
CA SER A 33 13.46 10.91 8.80
C SER A 33 12.58 9.71 8.47
N GLY A 34 12.79 8.62 9.18
CA GLY A 34 12.04 7.40 8.95
C GLY A 34 12.69 6.42 7.98
N PHE A 35 13.71 6.85 7.25
CA PHE A 35 14.42 5.95 6.36
C PHE A 35 15.35 5.02 7.15
N ILE A 36 15.26 3.74 6.84
CA ILE A 36 16.14 2.71 7.41
C ILE A 36 16.75 1.96 6.25
N GLU A 37 18.05 2.06 6.09
CA GLU A 37 18.74 1.44 4.97
C GLU A 37 18.52 -0.08 4.94
N GLY A 38 18.22 -0.60 3.75
CA GLY A 38 17.98 -2.02 3.56
C GLY A 38 16.60 -2.52 3.97
N GLN A 39 15.73 -1.63 4.45
CA GLN A 39 14.37 -2.01 4.82
C GLN A 39 13.33 -1.38 3.90
N GLN A 40 12.22 -2.07 3.75
CA GLN A 40 11.09 -1.57 2.96
C GLN A 40 10.18 -0.76 3.88
N THR A 41 10.33 0.57 3.85
CA THR A 41 9.64 1.45 4.79
C THR A 41 8.61 2.37 4.15
N HIS A 42 8.69 2.59 2.83
CA HIS A 42 7.80 3.50 2.11
C HIS A 42 7.28 2.83 0.86
N PHE A 43 5.96 2.87 0.68
CA PHE A 43 5.32 2.22 -0.47
C PHE A 43 4.35 3.17 -1.16
N GLN A 44 4.29 3.03 -2.48
CA GLN A 44 3.28 3.70 -3.28
C GLN A 44 2.38 2.63 -3.88
N ILE A 45 1.08 2.77 -3.68
CA ILE A 45 0.09 1.83 -4.21
C ILE A 45 -0.74 2.55 -5.27
N GLN A 46 -0.84 1.94 -6.44
CA GLN A 46 -1.72 2.41 -7.51
C GLN A 46 -2.73 1.31 -7.77
N ILE A 47 -4.00 1.60 -7.62
CA ILE A 47 -5.03 0.56 -7.66
C ILE A 47 -6.31 1.06 -8.35
N ALA A 48 -6.92 0.17 -9.13
CA ALA A 48 -8.22 0.39 -9.73
C ALA A 48 -9.08 -0.85 -9.53
N SER A 49 -10.22 -0.70 -8.89
CA SER A 49 -11.15 -1.79 -8.65
C SER A 49 -12.59 -1.28 -8.67
N ASP A 50 -13.49 -2.08 -9.22
CA ASP A 50 -14.91 -1.73 -9.25
C ASP A 50 -15.50 -1.56 -7.86
N ILE A 51 -14.93 -2.25 -6.88
CA ILE A 51 -15.37 -2.15 -5.49
C ILE A 51 -15.33 -0.70 -4.99
N PHE A 52 -14.39 0.10 -5.47
CA PHE A 52 -14.20 1.47 -5.01
C PHE A 52 -15.14 2.50 -5.64
N GLU A 53 -15.87 2.12 -6.69
CA GLU A 53 -16.65 3.10 -7.49
C GLU A 53 -17.57 4.00 -6.67
N GLU A 54 -18.28 3.43 -5.71
CA GLU A 54 -19.24 4.18 -4.91
C GLU A 54 -18.71 4.59 -3.54
N MET A 55 -17.43 4.40 -3.29
CA MET A 55 -16.82 4.74 -2.01
C MET A 55 -16.20 6.12 -2.06
N SER A 56 -16.32 6.87 -0.95
CA SER A 56 -15.56 8.10 -0.76
C SER A 56 -14.08 7.78 -0.69
N ARG A 57 -13.23 8.78 -0.91
CA ARG A 57 -11.79 8.58 -0.80
C ARG A 57 -11.38 8.09 0.58
N ILE A 58 -11.97 8.66 1.62
CA ILE A 58 -11.68 8.25 2.99
C ILE A 58 -12.02 6.78 3.21
N LYS A 59 -13.17 6.35 2.70
CA LYS A 59 -13.58 4.96 2.86
C LYS A 59 -12.65 4.02 2.10
N ARG A 60 -12.23 4.39 0.89
CA ARG A 60 -11.27 3.60 0.12
C ARG A 60 -9.98 3.39 0.87
N GLU A 61 -9.46 4.46 1.46
CA GLU A 61 -8.22 4.38 2.23
C GLU A 61 -8.37 3.50 3.46
N ARG A 62 -9.50 3.60 4.15
CA ARG A 62 -9.78 2.74 5.31
C ARG A 62 -9.83 1.27 4.92
N GLU A 63 -10.45 0.97 3.78
CA GLU A 63 -10.54 -0.41 3.30
C GLU A 63 -9.17 -0.97 2.93
N ILE A 64 -8.31 -0.15 2.33
CA ILE A 64 -6.93 -0.55 2.04
C ILE A 64 -6.18 -0.87 3.33
N HIS A 65 -6.24 0.02 4.33
CA HIS A 65 -5.57 -0.20 5.60
C HIS A 65 -6.08 -1.45 6.30
N LYS A 66 -7.38 -1.67 6.27
CA LYS A 66 -7.99 -2.85 6.86
C LYS A 66 -7.52 -4.14 6.18
N ALA A 67 -7.45 -4.11 4.85
CA ALA A 67 -6.99 -5.28 4.08
C ALA A 67 -5.53 -5.60 4.34
N LEU A 68 -4.68 -4.59 4.49
CA LEU A 68 -3.27 -4.79 4.78
C LEU A 68 -3.04 -5.37 6.17
N GLY A 69 -3.84 -4.96 7.13
CA GLY A 69 -3.74 -5.47 8.48
C GLY A 69 -2.74 -4.71 9.35
N GLU A 70 -2.90 -4.89 10.65
CA GLU A 70 -2.14 -4.16 11.64
C GLU A 70 -0.63 -4.41 11.57
N GLU A 71 -0.24 -5.64 11.29
CA GLU A 71 1.18 -6.00 11.21
C GLU A 71 1.92 -5.19 10.16
N ILE A 72 1.35 -5.13 8.95
CA ILE A 72 1.97 -4.38 7.86
C ILE A 72 1.98 -2.88 8.16
N ILE A 73 0.84 -2.35 8.59
CA ILE A 73 0.71 -0.92 8.89
C ILE A 73 1.69 -0.48 9.98
N ARG A 74 1.89 -1.32 10.98
CA ARG A 74 2.79 -1.02 12.08
C ARG A 74 4.26 -1.03 11.67
N ASN A 75 4.63 -1.88 10.72
CA ASN A 75 6.02 -2.10 10.37
C ASN A 75 6.53 -1.29 9.18
N ILE A 76 5.64 -0.59 8.49
CA ILE A 76 6.07 0.31 7.42
C ILE A 76 5.84 1.74 7.85
N HIS A 77 6.68 2.66 7.36
CA HIS A 77 6.63 4.05 7.80
C HIS A 77 5.51 4.84 7.12
N ALA A 78 5.35 4.68 5.83
CA ALA A 78 4.34 5.44 5.09
C ALA A 78 3.84 4.68 3.87
N ILE A 79 2.56 4.93 3.55
CA ILE A 79 1.93 4.41 2.34
C ILE A 79 1.26 5.57 1.63
N SER A 80 1.53 5.70 0.33
CA SER A 80 0.84 6.63 -0.54
C SER A 80 -0.06 5.82 -1.46
N ILE A 81 -1.33 6.20 -1.59
CA ILE A 81 -2.31 5.45 -2.37
C ILE A 81 -2.91 6.34 -3.45
N LYS A 82 -2.91 5.85 -4.68
CA LYS A 82 -3.54 6.52 -5.80
C LYS A 82 -4.60 5.60 -6.39
N PHE A 83 -5.83 6.08 -6.46
CA PHE A 83 -6.95 5.34 -7.02
C PHE A 83 -7.18 5.79 -8.47
N PHE A 84 -7.41 4.83 -9.33
CA PHE A 84 -7.69 5.10 -10.75
C PHE A 84 -9.10 4.70 -11.15
#